data_e547c9fffa05887e0fd350a01b6a81f2
#
_entry.id   e547c9fffa05887e0fd350a01b6a81f2
#
_cell.length_a   1.000
_cell.length_b   1.000
_cell.length_c   1.000
_cell.angle_alpha   90.00
_cell.angle_beta   90.00
_cell.angle_gamma   90.00
#
_symmetry.space_group_name_H-M   'P 1'
#
loop_
_entity.id
_entity.type
_entity.pdbx_description
1 polymer ?
#
loop_
_entity_poly.entity_id
_entity_poly.type
_entity_poly.pdbx_seq_one_letter_code
_entity_poly.pdbx_strand_id
1 'polypeptide(L)'
;MAGNGGLADALVRDAAPVKLALDALHSGLLFCEPDGNILLVNGRMQRLMQVLCGEVYRDGKKFYERLLSGDVSDSCSSNVIDGKTVFILPDGKVWFFTRCDIYIKNRRYVQLSAADVTEQWMLTNELNAQRAMLQSRGLELKEMISEVRFLCREEEMLRIRSRFHDILGQRLALLFRSLREGEEPDEELIRRFAYNLPEELSGREAVTTAADRLETLCRLMQEI
;
A
#
# COMPACT_ATOMS: atom_id res chain seq x y z
N MET A 1 -28.05 48.76 -48.08
CA MET A 1 -27.70 48.41 -46.69
C MET A 1 -28.37 47.09 -46.37
N ALA A 2 -27.73 46.02 -46.68
CA ALA A 2 -28.16 44.68 -46.29
C ALA A 2 -26.92 43.79 -46.31
N GLY A 3 -26.44 43.35 -45.16
CA GLY A 3 -25.29 42.47 -45.21
C GLY A 3 -24.54 42.18 -43.87
N ASN A 4 -25.14 42.36 -42.70
CA ASN A 4 -24.46 41.98 -41.45
C ASN A 4 -25.19 40.91 -40.61
N GLY A 5 -26.37 40.44 -41.03
CA GLY A 5 -27.10 39.38 -40.29
C GLY A 5 -26.64 37.95 -40.60
N GLY A 6 -26.09 37.72 -41.78
CA GLY A 6 -25.81 36.37 -42.26
C GLY A 6 -24.55 35.71 -41.63
N LEU A 7 -23.54 36.49 -41.29
CA LEU A 7 -22.29 35.94 -40.68
C LEU A 7 -22.46 35.62 -39.19
N ALA A 8 -23.25 36.40 -38.47
CA ALA A 8 -23.56 36.14 -37.07
C ALA A 8 -24.46 34.89 -36.92
N ASP A 9 -25.44 34.74 -37.78
CA ASP A 9 -26.32 33.56 -37.83
C ASP A 9 -25.59 32.28 -38.27
N ALA A 10 -24.62 32.38 -39.18
CA ALA A 10 -23.77 31.23 -39.57
C ALA A 10 -22.85 30.79 -38.45
N LEU A 11 -22.22 31.72 -37.72
CA LEU A 11 -21.36 31.44 -36.56
C LEU A 11 -22.16 30.82 -35.39
N VAL A 12 -23.41 31.25 -35.19
CA VAL A 12 -24.28 30.69 -34.15
C VAL A 12 -24.76 29.27 -34.54
N ARG A 13 -25.01 29.01 -35.84
CA ARG A 13 -25.37 27.67 -36.33
C ARG A 13 -24.23 26.66 -36.25
N ASP A 14 -22.97 27.06 -36.46
CA ASP A 14 -21.82 26.20 -36.35
C ASP A 14 -21.39 25.95 -34.88
N ALA A 15 -21.70 26.86 -33.97
CA ALA A 15 -21.41 26.71 -32.55
C ALA A 15 -22.37 25.76 -31.80
N ALA A 16 -23.62 25.65 -32.26
CA ALA A 16 -24.65 24.84 -31.60
C ALA A 16 -24.31 23.32 -31.56
N PRO A 17 -23.87 22.68 -32.68
CA PRO A 17 -23.51 21.27 -32.64
C PRO A 17 -22.25 21.00 -31.79
N VAL A 18 -21.29 21.91 -31.79
CA VAL A 18 -20.08 21.79 -30.91
C VAL A 18 -20.47 21.88 -29.46
N LYS A 19 -21.35 22.79 -29.07
CA LYS A 19 -21.85 22.92 -27.70
C LYS A 19 -22.61 21.67 -27.27
N LEU A 20 -23.50 21.15 -28.11
CA LEU A 20 -24.25 19.90 -27.85
C LEU A 20 -23.28 18.71 -27.63
N ALA A 21 -22.25 18.59 -28.47
CA ALA A 21 -21.24 17.55 -28.34
C ALA A 21 -20.47 17.68 -27.04
N LEU A 22 -20.10 18.90 -26.63
CA LEU A 22 -19.40 19.14 -25.37
C LEU A 22 -20.30 18.91 -24.14
N ASP A 23 -21.58 19.21 -24.22
CA ASP A 23 -22.56 18.96 -23.17
C ASP A 23 -22.90 17.48 -23.01
N ALA A 24 -22.69 16.67 -24.07
CA ALA A 24 -22.83 15.21 -24.04
C ALA A 24 -21.64 14.51 -23.36
N LEU A 25 -20.52 15.19 -23.15
CA LEU A 25 -19.36 14.62 -22.44
C LEU A 25 -19.68 14.34 -20.97
N HIS A 26 -19.19 13.22 -20.49
CA HIS A 26 -19.30 12.86 -19.07
C HIS A 26 -18.35 13.65 -18.19
N SER A 27 -17.31 14.27 -18.77
CA SER A 27 -16.34 15.13 -18.10
C SER A 27 -16.76 16.58 -18.10
N GLY A 28 -16.37 17.33 -17.06
CA GLY A 28 -16.46 18.79 -17.04
C GLY A 28 -15.35 19.42 -17.88
N LEU A 29 -15.69 20.41 -18.72
CA LEU A 29 -14.72 21.14 -19.52
C LEU A 29 -14.95 22.63 -19.45
N LEU A 30 -13.84 23.38 -19.30
CA LEU A 30 -13.80 24.82 -19.34
C LEU A 30 -12.56 25.26 -20.10
N PHE A 31 -12.72 26.21 -21.02
CA PHE A 31 -11.63 26.90 -21.69
C PHE A 31 -11.70 28.38 -21.36
N CYS A 32 -10.56 28.94 -20.98
CA CYS A 32 -10.46 30.36 -20.70
C CYS A 32 -9.16 30.96 -21.26
N GLU A 33 -9.16 32.27 -21.39
CA GLU A 33 -7.93 33.04 -21.65
C GLU A 33 -7.03 33.07 -20.40
N PRO A 34 -5.76 33.42 -20.52
CA PRO A 34 -4.82 33.47 -19.38
C PRO A 34 -5.25 34.47 -18.27
N ASP A 35 -6.02 35.46 -18.61
CA ASP A 35 -6.61 36.47 -17.69
C ASP A 35 -7.82 35.91 -16.89
N GLY A 36 -8.36 34.74 -17.31
CA GLY A 36 -9.48 34.09 -16.65
C GLY A 36 -10.81 34.19 -17.39
N ASN A 37 -10.88 35.01 -18.48
CA ASN A 37 -12.10 35.15 -19.25
C ASN A 37 -12.53 33.80 -19.87
N ILE A 38 -13.72 33.31 -19.52
CA ILE A 38 -14.22 32.01 -20.00
C ILE A 38 -14.71 32.12 -21.43
N LEU A 39 -14.10 31.35 -22.32
CA LEU A 39 -14.46 31.24 -23.72
C LEU A 39 -15.55 30.16 -23.96
N LEU A 40 -15.42 29.07 -23.20
CA LEU A 40 -16.33 27.93 -23.34
C LEU A 40 -16.37 27.15 -22.01
N VAL A 41 -17.59 26.74 -21.64
CA VAL A 41 -17.83 25.90 -20.47
C VAL A 41 -19.00 24.95 -20.81
N ASN A 42 -18.87 23.67 -20.52
CA ASN A 42 -19.95 22.73 -20.70
C ASN A 42 -20.88 22.65 -19.47
N GLY A 43 -22.10 22.12 -19.69
CA GLY A 43 -23.10 22.03 -18.63
C GLY A 43 -22.67 21.15 -17.44
N ARG A 44 -21.77 20.16 -17.64
CA ARG A 44 -21.21 19.37 -16.53
C ARG A 44 -20.33 20.20 -15.63
N MET A 45 -19.44 21.02 -16.20
CA MET A 45 -18.56 21.91 -15.42
C MET A 45 -19.35 22.98 -14.67
N GLN A 46 -20.40 23.55 -15.29
CA GLN A 46 -21.26 24.52 -14.61
C GLN A 46 -21.95 23.91 -13.38
N ARG A 47 -22.43 22.66 -13.49
CA ARG A 47 -23.03 21.95 -12.34
C ARG A 47 -22.00 21.68 -11.25
N LEU A 48 -20.76 21.32 -11.61
CA LEU A 48 -19.68 21.13 -10.64
C LEU A 48 -19.33 22.42 -9.92
N MET A 49 -19.25 23.56 -10.64
CA MET A 49 -19.06 24.89 -10.01
C MET A 49 -20.17 25.19 -9.01
N GLN A 50 -21.41 24.97 -9.37
CA GLN A 50 -22.56 25.21 -8.50
C GLN A 50 -22.55 24.35 -7.25
N VAL A 51 -22.19 23.06 -7.37
CA VAL A 51 -22.15 22.13 -6.22
C VAL A 51 -20.95 22.41 -5.31
N LEU A 52 -19.77 22.63 -5.90
CA LEU A 52 -18.53 22.83 -5.14
C LEU A 52 -18.42 24.21 -4.50
N CYS A 53 -18.91 25.25 -5.18
CA CYS A 53 -18.70 26.64 -4.78
C CYS A 53 -19.99 27.41 -4.48
N GLY A 54 -21.15 26.82 -4.75
CA GLY A 54 -22.45 27.50 -4.57
C GLY A 54 -22.82 28.45 -5.70
N GLU A 55 -21.93 28.73 -6.63
CA GLU A 55 -22.14 29.68 -7.75
C GLU A 55 -21.43 29.24 -9.03
N VAL A 56 -21.88 29.76 -10.17
CA VAL A 56 -21.23 29.55 -11.47
C VAL A 56 -20.27 30.71 -11.74
N TYR A 57 -19.00 30.42 -11.79
CA TYR A 57 -17.96 31.43 -12.05
C TYR A 57 -17.95 31.88 -13.49
N ARG A 58 -17.75 33.18 -13.69
CA ARG A 58 -17.47 33.80 -14.99
C ARG A 58 -15.99 33.97 -15.28
N ASP A 59 -15.15 33.72 -14.28
CA ASP A 59 -13.70 33.81 -14.31
C ASP A 59 -13.11 32.45 -13.95
N GLY A 60 -12.49 31.80 -14.96
CA GLY A 60 -11.91 30.46 -14.84
C GLY A 60 -10.68 30.42 -13.93
N LYS A 61 -9.94 31.55 -13.83
CA LYS A 61 -8.78 31.67 -12.95
C LYS A 61 -9.19 31.68 -11.49
N LYS A 62 -10.20 32.49 -11.14
CA LYS A 62 -10.75 32.56 -9.77
C LYS A 62 -11.35 31.23 -9.33
N PHE A 63 -12.06 30.55 -10.23
CA PHE A 63 -12.58 29.21 -9.94
C PHE A 63 -11.45 28.23 -9.64
N TYR A 64 -10.40 28.23 -10.44
CA TYR A 64 -9.25 27.34 -10.20
C TYR A 64 -8.49 27.65 -8.90
N GLU A 65 -8.30 28.95 -8.60
CA GLU A 65 -7.69 29.40 -7.35
C GLU A 65 -8.49 28.93 -6.13
N ARG A 66 -9.82 28.96 -6.22
CA ARG A 66 -10.71 28.46 -5.15
C ARG A 66 -10.61 26.94 -4.99
N LEU A 67 -10.50 26.20 -6.08
CA LEU A 67 -10.23 24.76 -6.02
C LEU A 67 -8.88 24.45 -5.34
N LEU A 68 -7.84 25.24 -5.63
CA LEU A 68 -6.52 25.06 -5.01
C LEU A 68 -6.51 25.39 -3.52
N SER A 69 -7.26 26.40 -3.10
CA SER A 69 -7.39 26.75 -1.68
C SER A 69 -8.19 25.72 -0.87
N GLY A 70 -8.90 24.81 -1.54
CA GLY A 70 -9.79 23.86 -0.88
C GLY A 70 -11.05 24.49 -0.27
N ASP A 71 -11.31 25.76 -0.58
CA ASP A 71 -12.49 26.51 -0.13
C ASP A 71 -13.72 26.10 -0.93
N VAL A 72 -14.26 24.94 -0.57
CA VAL A 72 -15.46 24.34 -1.17
C VAL A 72 -16.64 24.43 -0.17
N SER A 73 -17.83 24.23 -0.71
CA SER A 73 -19.08 24.21 0.07
C SER A 73 -19.01 23.20 1.22
N ASP A 74 -19.60 23.50 2.37
CA ASP A 74 -19.61 22.62 3.57
C ASP A 74 -20.16 21.21 3.29
N SER A 75 -20.95 21.06 2.22
CA SER A 75 -21.48 19.78 1.77
C SER A 75 -20.49 18.92 0.96
N CYS A 76 -19.35 19.50 0.58
CA CYS A 76 -18.29 18.85 -0.19
C CYS A 76 -17.03 18.71 0.66
N SER A 77 -16.22 17.72 0.37
CA SER A 77 -14.92 17.57 1.02
C SER A 77 -13.81 17.45 -0.02
N SER A 78 -12.63 17.95 0.32
CA SER A 78 -11.42 17.78 -0.48
C SER A 78 -10.45 16.82 0.21
N ASN A 79 -9.81 15.95 -0.56
CA ASN A 79 -8.79 15.04 -0.05
C ASN A 79 -7.59 15.03 -0.98
N VAL A 80 -6.39 14.81 -0.44
CA VAL A 80 -5.16 14.77 -1.22
C VAL A 80 -4.64 13.33 -1.28
N ILE A 81 -4.45 12.81 -2.51
CA ILE A 81 -3.94 11.47 -2.75
C ILE A 81 -2.85 11.54 -3.78
N ASP A 82 -1.71 10.94 -3.47
CA ASP A 82 -0.53 10.95 -4.34
C ASP A 82 -0.18 12.36 -4.86
N GLY A 83 -0.36 13.38 -4.00
CA GLY A 83 -0.12 14.78 -4.36
C GLY A 83 -1.18 15.41 -5.26
N LYS A 84 -2.32 14.74 -5.47
CA LYS A 84 -3.45 15.23 -6.27
C LYS A 84 -4.66 15.49 -5.40
N THR A 85 -5.28 16.66 -5.55
CA THR A 85 -6.51 16.99 -4.82
C THR A 85 -7.72 16.45 -5.55
N VAL A 86 -8.52 15.64 -4.87
CA VAL A 86 -9.82 15.16 -5.34
C VAL A 86 -10.93 15.78 -4.50
N PHE A 87 -12.10 15.94 -5.09
CA PHE A 87 -13.26 16.54 -4.46
C PHE A 87 -14.39 15.51 -4.38
N ILE A 88 -14.90 15.33 -3.17
CA ILE A 88 -16.00 14.40 -2.89
C ILE A 88 -17.27 15.22 -2.78
N LEU A 89 -18.24 14.92 -3.62
CA LEU A 89 -19.52 15.59 -3.69
C LEU A 89 -20.54 14.94 -2.74
N PRO A 90 -21.66 15.62 -2.41
CA PRO A 90 -22.70 15.08 -1.52
C PRO A 90 -23.36 13.79 -2.04
N ASP A 91 -23.35 13.57 -3.35
CA ASP A 91 -23.85 12.34 -3.99
C ASP A 91 -22.86 11.16 -3.92
N GLY A 92 -21.71 11.33 -3.23
CA GLY A 92 -20.68 10.32 -3.09
C GLY A 92 -19.73 10.23 -4.28
N LYS A 93 -19.92 11.04 -5.32
CA LYS A 93 -19.02 11.06 -6.47
C LYS A 93 -17.75 11.81 -6.18
N VAL A 94 -16.65 11.29 -6.74
CA VAL A 94 -15.31 11.84 -6.58
C VAL A 94 -14.83 12.42 -7.90
N TRP A 95 -14.45 13.69 -7.87
CA TRP A 95 -14.01 14.42 -9.04
C TRP A 95 -12.58 14.89 -8.92
N PHE A 96 -11.84 14.76 -10.00
CA PHE A 96 -10.48 15.23 -10.12
C PHE A 96 -10.37 16.32 -11.17
N PHE A 97 -9.74 17.45 -10.83
CA PHE A 97 -9.57 18.59 -11.72
C PHE A 97 -8.13 18.65 -12.22
N THR A 98 -8.00 18.83 -13.54
CA THR A 98 -6.71 19.00 -14.22
C THR A 98 -6.68 20.31 -14.97
N ARG A 99 -5.61 21.06 -14.83
CA ARG A 99 -5.35 22.27 -15.61
C ARG A 99 -4.25 22.01 -16.61
N CYS A 100 -4.48 22.40 -17.87
CA CYS A 100 -3.52 22.33 -18.96
C CYS A 100 -3.45 23.66 -19.70
N ASP A 101 -2.26 24.08 -20.09
CA ASP A 101 -2.07 25.21 -21.01
C ASP A 101 -2.08 24.69 -22.45
N ILE A 102 -2.90 25.29 -23.30
CA ILE A 102 -3.04 24.92 -24.71
C ILE A 102 -2.63 26.11 -25.57
N TYR A 103 -1.89 25.82 -26.61
CA TYR A 103 -1.44 26.83 -27.58
C TYR A 103 -2.15 26.61 -28.91
N ILE A 104 -2.95 27.62 -29.32
CA ILE A 104 -3.67 27.60 -30.60
C ILE A 104 -3.25 28.85 -31.38
N LYS A 105 -2.73 28.66 -32.59
CA LYS A 105 -2.25 29.78 -33.45
C LYS A 105 -1.35 30.76 -32.68
N ASN A 106 -0.39 30.24 -31.92
CA ASN A 106 0.56 31.03 -31.13
C ASN A 106 -0.07 31.87 -29.98
N ARG A 107 -1.31 31.58 -29.60
CA ARG A 107 -1.98 32.16 -28.42
C ARG A 107 -2.14 31.10 -27.35
N ARG A 108 -1.86 31.48 -26.10
CA ARG A 108 -2.02 30.61 -24.93
C ARG A 108 -3.46 30.64 -24.46
N TYR A 109 -4.01 29.48 -24.17
CA TYR A 109 -5.31 29.28 -23.54
C TYR A 109 -5.15 28.31 -22.37
N VAL A 110 -6.06 28.38 -21.42
CA VAL A 110 -6.09 27.47 -20.29
C VAL A 110 -7.31 26.56 -20.41
N GLN A 111 -7.05 25.26 -20.36
CA GLN A 111 -8.10 24.27 -20.25
C GLN A 111 -8.17 23.76 -18.82
N LEU A 112 -9.34 23.74 -18.23
CA LEU A 112 -9.66 23.06 -17.00
C LEU A 112 -10.60 21.90 -17.33
N SER A 113 -10.20 20.68 -16.98
CA SER A 113 -11.00 19.48 -17.12
C SER A 113 -11.32 18.85 -15.78
N ALA A 114 -12.52 18.34 -15.63
CA ALA A 114 -12.95 17.58 -14.46
C ALA A 114 -13.34 16.17 -14.91
N ALA A 115 -12.76 15.17 -14.27
CA ALA A 115 -13.04 13.76 -14.51
C ALA A 115 -13.69 13.12 -13.29
N ASP A 116 -14.70 12.28 -13.52
CA ASP A 116 -15.26 11.41 -12.48
C ASP A 116 -14.28 10.26 -12.24
N VAL A 117 -13.73 10.21 -11.04
CA VAL A 117 -12.75 9.20 -10.61
C VAL A 117 -13.29 8.34 -9.46
N THR A 118 -14.61 8.26 -9.33
CA THR A 118 -15.27 7.59 -8.22
C THR A 118 -14.87 6.13 -8.12
N GLU A 119 -14.87 5.41 -9.23
CA GLU A 119 -14.51 3.99 -9.25
C GLU A 119 -13.03 3.77 -8.89
N GLN A 120 -12.14 4.56 -9.52
CA GLN A 120 -10.69 4.51 -9.21
C GLN A 120 -10.41 4.83 -7.75
N TRP A 121 -11.13 5.80 -7.20
CA TRP A 121 -11.04 6.18 -5.79
C TRP A 121 -11.43 5.03 -4.86
N MET A 122 -12.58 4.39 -5.11
CA MET A 122 -13.07 3.27 -4.31
C MET A 122 -12.07 2.10 -4.33
N LEU A 123 -11.60 1.72 -5.53
CA LEU A 123 -10.61 0.65 -5.68
C LEU A 123 -9.28 0.96 -4.97
N THR A 124 -8.81 2.21 -5.08
CA THR A 124 -7.57 2.63 -4.41
C THR A 124 -7.70 2.56 -2.89
N ASN A 125 -8.82 3.01 -2.34
CA ASN A 125 -9.08 2.94 -0.90
C ASN A 125 -9.18 1.48 -0.42
N GLU A 126 -9.86 0.61 -1.17
CA GLU A 126 -9.95 -0.81 -0.85
C GLU A 126 -8.58 -1.47 -0.85
N LEU A 127 -7.76 -1.24 -1.89
CA LEU A 127 -6.39 -1.73 -1.96
C LEU A 127 -5.52 -1.25 -0.80
N ASN A 128 -5.64 0.01 -0.41
CA ASN A 128 -4.90 0.55 0.72
C ASN A 128 -5.34 -0.08 2.05
N ALA A 129 -6.63 -0.33 2.23
CA ALA A 129 -7.16 -1.02 3.41
C ALA A 129 -6.65 -2.48 3.47
N GLN A 130 -6.66 -3.20 2.35
CA GLN A 130 -6.14 -4.57 2.27
C GLN A 130 -4.63 -4.61 2.55
N ARG A 131 -3.84 -3.67 2.00
CA ARG A 131 -2.40 -3.56 2.28
C ARG A 131 -2.13 -3.31 3.75
N ALA A 132 -2.85 -2.42 4.40
CA ALA A 132 -2.71 -2.15 5.83
C ALA A 132 -3.02 -3.40 6.67
N MET A 133 -4.08 -4.14 6.31
CA MET A 133 -4.44 -5.40 6.98
C MET A 133 -3.36 -6.48 6.79
N LEU A 134 -2.81 -6.63 5.58
CA LEU A 134 -1.74 -7.59 5.31
C LEU A 134 -0.46 -7.23 6.07
N GLN A 135 -0.12 -5.94 6.16
CA GLN A 135 1.03 -5.48 6.94
C GLN A 135 0.88 -5.80 8.43
N SER A 136 -0.30 -5.55 9.00
CA SER A 136 -0.59 -5.89 10.40
C SER A 136 -0.44 -7.39 10.66
N ARG A 137 -1.06 -8.23 9.82
CA ARG A 137 -0.93 -9.69 9.93
C ARG A 137 0.51 -10.16 9.75
N GLY A 138 1.27 -9.52 8.86
CA GLY A 138 2.69 -9.82 8.67
C GLY A 138 3.54 -9.53 9.90
N LEU A 139 3.23 -8.48 10.66
CA LEU A 139 3.89 -8.18 11.93
C LEU A 139 3.53 -9.21 13.01
N GLU A 140 2.25 -9.55 13.16
CA GLU A 140 1.78 -10.57 14.10
C GLU A 140 2.44 -11.93 13.84
N LEU A 141 2.52 -12.33 12.56
CA LEU A 141 3.20 -13.57 12.20
C LEU A 141 4.70 -13.56 12.53
N LYS A 142 5.39 -12.43 12.34
CA LYS A 142 6.81 -12.30 12.71
C LYS A 142 7.01 -12.44 14.22
N GLU A 143 6.13 -11.88 15.03
CA GLU A 143 6.17 -12.02 16.49
C GLU A 143 5.95 -13.48 16.88
N MET A 144 4.91 -14.13 16.36
CA MET A 144 4.66 -15.54 16.63
C MET A 144 5.83 -16.45 16.22
N ILE A 145 6.44 -16.21 15.06
CA ILE A 145 7.62 -16.96 14.62
C ILE A 145 8.80 -16.76 15.59
N SER A 146 9.01 -15.55 16.10
CA SER A 146 10.07 -15.26 17.06
C SER A 146 9.85 -15.98 18.39
N GLU A 147 8.61 -16.04 18.85
CA GLU A 147 8.22 -16.74 20.06
C GLU A 147 8.37 -18.27 19.92
N VAL A 148 7.91 -18.83 18.82
CA VAL A 148 8.12 -20.27 18.51
C VAL A 148 9.60 -20.61 18.46
N ARG A 149 10.43 -19.78 17.82
CA ARG A 149 11.88 -20.00 17.80
C ARG A 149 12.51 -19.95 19.18
N PHE A 150 12.03 -19.07 20.05
CA PHE A 150 12.49 -18.99 21.43
C PHE A 150 12.12 -20.26 22.19
N LEU A 151 10.88 -20.71 22.13
CA LEU A 151 10.40 -21.94 22.79
C LEU A 151 11.13 -23.19 22.28
N CYS A 152 11.37 -23.29 20.98
CA CYS A 152 12.15 -24.40 20.41
C CYS A 152 13.59 -24.44 20.94
N ARG A 153 14.23 -23.27 21.12
CA ARG A 153 15.57 -23.20 21.71
C ARG A 153 15.58 -23.61 23.18
N GLU A 154 14.59 -23.21 23.95
CA GLU A 154 14.48 -23.63 25.34
C GLU A 154 14.29 -25.15 25.45
N GLU A 155 13.41 -25.72 24.64
CA GLU A 155 13.18 -27.17 24.59
C GLU A 155 14.46 -27.93 24.21
N GLU A 156 15.18 -27.45 23.23
CA GLU A 156 16.44 -28.04 22.79
C GLU A 156 17.52 -27.96 23.89
N MET A 157 17.62 -26.81 24.58
CA MET A 157 18.51 -26.66 25.71
C MET A 157 18.16 -27.62 26.86
N LEU A 158 16.88 -27.79 27.14
CA LEU A 158 16.45 -28.75 28.18
C LEU A 158 16.79 -30.19 27.77
N ARG A 159 16.62 -30.56 26.51
CA ARG A 159 17.02 -31.88 25.97
C ARG A 159 18.51 -32.13 26.07
N ILE A 160 19.31 -31.13 25.70
CA ILE A 160 20.79 -31.23 25.82
C ILE A 160 21.18 -31.40 27.29
N ARG A 161 20.57 -30.61 28.16
CA ARG A 161 20.83 -30.67 29.60
C ARG A 161 20.48 -32.04 30.20
N SER A 162 19.33 -32.60 29.82
CA SER A 162 18.92 -33.93 30.28
C SER A 162 19.88 -35.00 29.78
N ARG A 163 20.23 -35.02 28.49
CA ARG A 163 21.20 -35.95 27.92
C ARG A 163 22.56 -35.85 28.59
N PHE A 164 23.02 -34.62 28.83
CA PHE A 164 24.27 -34.37 29.52
C PHE A 164 24.27 -34.99 30.94
N HIS A 165 23.17 -34.81 31.66
CA HIS A 165 23.01 -35.36 33.00
C HIS A 165 22.98 -36.89 32.99
N ASP A 166 22.31 -37.49 32.03
CA ASP A 166 22.20 -38.94 31.92
C ASP A 166 23.56 -39.58 31.54
N ILE A 167 24.27 -39.01 30.58
CA ILE A 167 25.60 -39.48 30.16
C ILE A 167 26.60 -39.37 31.28
N LEU A 168 26.65 -38.22 31.96
CA LEU A 168 27.53 -38.03 33.12
C LEU A 168 27.17 -38.94 34.26
N GLY A 169 25.89 -39.10 34.58
CA GLY A 169 25.41 -39.98 35.62
C GLY A 169 25.84 -41.43 35.41
N GLN A 170 25.64 -41.95 34.17
CA GLN A 170 26.05 -43.29 33.80
C GLN A 170 27.58 -43.46 33.92
N ARG A 171 28.35 -42.54 33.41
CA ARG A 171 29.82 -42.60 33.43
C ARG A 171 30.38 -42.51 34.84
N LEU A 172 29.85 -41.61 35.70
CA LEU A 172 30.21 -41.51 37.10
C LEU A 172 29.87 -42.81 37.85
N ALA A 173 28.72 -43.40 37.58
CA ALA A 173 28.34 -44.69 38.20
C ALA A 173 29.30 -45.81 37.82
N LEU A 174 29.79 -45.86 36.57
CA LEU A 174 30.79 -46.84 36.13
C LEU A 174 32.13 -46.61 36.85
N LEU A 175 32.61 -45.36 36.99
CA LEU A 175 33.83 -45.03 37.67
C LEU A 175 33.74 -45.37 39.17
N PHE A 176 32.62 -45.08 39.84
CA PHE A 176 32.42 -45.43 41.23
C PHE A 176 32.39 -46.95 41.44
N ARG A 177 31.88 -47.71 40.47
CA ARG A 177 31.86 -49.16 40.53
C ARG A 177 33.28 -49.72 40.42
N SER A 178 34.08 -49.31 39.45
CA SER A 178 35.50 -49.79 39.31
C SER A 178 36.35 -49.45 40.52
N LEU A 179 36.20 -48.23 41.08
CA LEU A 179 36.89 -47.84 42.32
C LEU A 179 36.49 -48.70 43.53
N ARG A 180 35.22 -49.11 43.60
CA ARG A 180 34.72 -49.94 44.73
C ARG A 180 35.15 -51.40 44.63
N GLU A 181 35.34 -51.90 43.39
CA GLU A 181 35.82 -53.26 43.13
C GLU A 181 37.34 -53.40 43.25
N GLY A 182 38.05 -52.29 43.56
CA GLY A 182 39.51 -52.30 43.81
C GLY A 182 40.35 -52.44 42.55
N GLU A 183 39.75 -52.26 41.38
CA GLU A 183 40.48 -52.20 40.13
C GLU A 183 40.98 -50.78 39.90
N GLU A 184 42.26 -50.62 39.57
CA GLU A 184 42.74 -49.30 39.11
C GLU A 184 42.00 -48.93 37.83
N PRO A 185 41.42 -47.71 37.73
CA PRO A 185 40.68 -47.31 36.53
C PRO A 185 41.65 -47.33 35.34
N ASP A 186 41.32 -48.16 34.35
CA ASP A 186 42.08 -48.33 33.09
C ASP A 186 42.24 -46.96 32.40
N GLU A 187 43.48 -46.61 32.04
CA GLU A 187 43.84 -45.35 31.39
C GLU A 187 43.02 -45.12 30.11
N GLU A 188 42.62 -46.20 29.49
CA GLU A 188 41.76 -46.23 28.29
C GLU A 188 40.30 -45.80 28.64
N LEU A 189 39.80 -46.20 29.80
CA LEU A 189 38.49 -45.76 30.32
C LEU A 189 38.49 -44.25 30.63
N ILE A 190 39.53 -43.70 31.22
CA ILE A 190 39.68 -42.29 31.48
C ILE A 190 39.82 -41.50 30.18
N ARG A 191 40.54 -42.04 29.22
CA ARG A 191 40.69 -41.44 27.89
C ARG A 191 39.37 -41.41 27.12
N ARG A 192 38.60 -42.48 27.09
CA ARG A 192 37.24 -42.51 26.53
C ARG A 192 36.29 -41.52 27.24
N PHE A 193 36.46 -41.33 28.54
CA PHE A 193 35.69 -40.40 29.31
C PHE A 193 35.94 -38.95 28.90
N ALA A 194 37.16 -38.59 28.56
CA ALA A 194 37.55 -37.22 28.24
C ALA A 194 37.31 -36.85 26.74
N TYR A 195 37.52 -37.81 25.82
CA TYR A 195 37.54 -37.50 24.40
C TYR A 195 36.21 -37.70 23.64
N ASN A 196 35.33 -38.61 24.08
CA ASN A 196 34.08 -38.90 23.35
C ASN A 196 32.88 -38.09 23.86
N LEU A 197 33.05 -37.26 24.89
CA LEU A 197 31.97 -36.45 25.43
C LEU A 197 31.36 -35.45 24.40
N PRO A 198 32.15 -34.73 23.59
CA PRO A 198 31.59 -33.78 22.58
C PRO A 198 30.82 -34.46 21.45
N GLU A 199 31.22 -35.64 21.03
CA GLU A 199 30.56 -36.38 19.92
C GLU A 199 29.23 -36.99 20.35
N GLU A 200 29.16 -37.54 21.56
CA GLU A 200 27.91 -38.07 22.13
C GLU A 200 26.88 -36.98 22.48
N LEU A 201 27.35 -35.79 22.84
CA LEU A 201 26.51 -34.60 23.12
C LEU A 201 25.99 -33.94 21.82
N SER A 202 26.79 -33.98 20.76
CA SER A 202 26.44 -33.35 19.49
C SER A 202 25.51 -34.19 18.62
N GLY A 203 24.95 -35.33 19.13
CA GLY A 203 24.06 -36.29 18.45
C GLY A 203 23.57 -35.82 17.09
N ARG A 204 24.27 -36.19 16.05
CA ARG A 204 24.09 -35.72 14.65
C ARG A 204 22.67 -35.87 14.09
N GLU A 205 21.83 -36.66 14.74
CA GLU A 205 20.45 -36.91 14.27
C GLU A 205 19.43 -35.86 14.73
N ALA A 206 19.69 -35.10 15.80
CA ALA A 206 18.71 -34.14 16.33
C ALA A 206 18.74 -32.79 15.61
N VAL A 207 19.87 -32.40 15.03
CA VAL A 207 20.04 -31.12 14.34
C VAL A 207 19.39 -31.16 12.96
N THR A 208 19.44 -32.32 12.28
CA THR A 208 18.85 -32.47 10.94
C THR A 208 17.33 -32.38 10.97
N THR A 209 16.68 -32.95 11.97
CA THR A 209 15.20 -32.99 12.06
C THR A 209 14.55 -31.64 12.36
N ALA A 210 15.18 -30.78 13.15
CA ALA A 210 14.63 -29.44 13.47
C ALA A 210 14.85 -28.47 12.31
N ALA A 211 16.01 -28.52 11.65
CA ALA A 211 16.31 -27.71 10.48
C ALA A 211 15.41 -28.11 9.30
N ASP A 212 15.23 -29.41 9.05
CA ASP A 212 14.35 -29.92 7.98
C ASP A 212 12.89 -29.56 8.19
N ARG A 213 12.40 -29.56 9.44
CA ARG A 213 11.02 -29.13 9.76
C ARG A 213 10.84 -27.63 9.58
N LEU A 214 11.83 -26.82 9.92
CA LEU A 214 11.79 -25.36 9.69
C LEU A 214 11.88 -25.04 8.19
N GLU A 215 12.70 -25.78 7.44
CA GLU A 215 12.81 -25.58 6.00
C GLU A 215 11.53 -26.01 5.26
N THR A 216 10.88 -27.08 5.71
CA THR A 216 9.58 -27.54 5.19
C THR A 216 8.46 -26.51 5.50
N LEU A 217 8.43 -25.94 6.71
CA LEU A 217 7.51 -24.88 7.07
C LEU A 217 7.76 -23.58 6.29
N CYS A 218 9.02 -23.22 6.07
CA CYS A 218 9.37 -22.05 5.24
C CYS A 218 8.98 -22.23 3.78
N ARG A 219 9.11 -23.44 3.21
CA ARG A 219 8.63 -23.73 1.84
C ARG A 219 7.12 -23.65 1.72
N LEU A 220 6.38 -24.22 2.66
CA LEU A 220 4.91 -24.14 2.68
C LEU A 220 4.38 -22.71 2.82
N MET A 221 5.13 -21.83 3.47
CA MET A 221 4.77 -20.40 3.59
C MET A 221 5.17 -19.55 2.38
N GLN A 222 5.99 -20.06 1.45
CA GLN A 222 6.32 -19.37 0.20
C GLN A 222 5.38 -19.73 -0.95
N GLU A 223 4.57 -20.79 -0.79
CA GLU A 223 3.58 -21.23 -1.78
C GLU A 223 2.16 -20.69 -1.53
N ILE A 224 1.96 -19.88 -0.48
CA ILE A 224 0.73 -19.13 -0.16
C ILE A 224 0.93 -17.64 -0.43
#